data_a0e7f2c83f22c6a55693b3baad2c05e7
#
_entry.id   a0e7f2c83f22c6a55693b3baad2c05e7
#
_cell.length_a   1.000
_cell.length_b   1.000
_cell.length_c   1.000
_cell.angle_alpha   90.00
_cell.angle_beta   90.00
_cell.angle_gamma   90.00
#
_symmetry.space_group_name_H-M   'P 1'
#
loop_
_entity.id
_entity.type
_entity.pdbx_description
1 polymer ?
#
loop_
_entity_poly.entity_id
_entity_poly.type
_entity_poly.pdbx_seq_one_letter_code
_entity_poly.pdbx_strand_id
1 'polypeptide(L)'
;MPRTKINKPENDFERQLLANILYELALKGYQKSDLGRILGLSEPAVNRRVKQPRYFKVNELMMIARWCRIKVSDLFAERKAA
;
A
#
# COMPACT_ATOMS: atom_id res chain seq x y z
N MET A 1 30.68 -2.70 1.22
CA MET A 1 30.15 -2.71 1.65
C MET A 1 28.91 -3.13 1.79
N PRO A 2 28.58 -3.80 2.30
CA PRO A 2 27.36 -4.41 2.45
C PRO A 2 26.31 -3.66 3.11
N ARG A 3 26.47 -2.45 3.28
CA ARG A 3 25.51 -1.75 3.87
C ARG A 3 24.29 -1.72 3.12
N THR A 4 24.26 -1.92 1.91
CA THR A 4 23.04 -1.85 1.16
C THR A 4 22.05 -2.86 1.62
N LYS A 5 22.46 -3.93 2.24
CA LYS A 5 21.56 -4.86 2.68
C LYS A 5 20.71 -4.42 3.75
N ILE A 6 21.09 -3.49 4.48
CA ILE A 6 20.34 -3.03 5.58
C ILE A 6 18.98 -2.50 5.19
N ASN A 7 18.85 -1.95 4.01
CA ASN A 7 17.59 -1.39 3.62
C ASN A 7 16.60 -2.37 3.04
N LYS A 8 17.08 -3.53 2.72
CA LYS A 8 16.23 -4.47 2.08
C LYS A 8 14.98 -4.84 2.82
N PRO A 9 15.03 -5.13 4.09
CA PRO A 9 13.81 -5.52 4.80
C PRO A 9 12.75 -4.44 4.74
N GLU A 10 13.16 -3.19 4.90
CA GLU A 10 12.18 -2.12 4.85
C GLU A 10 11.63 -1.95 3.46
N ASN A 11 12.51 -2.01 2.46
CA ASN A 11 12.05 -1.85 1.10
C ASN A 11 11.12 -2.99 0.72
N ASP A 12 11.42 -4.20 1.18
CA ASP A 12 10.56 -5.32 0.88
C ASP A 12 9.22 -5.18 1.55
N PHE A 13 9.20 -4.67 2.78
CA PHE A 13 7.96 -4.46 3.50
C PHE A 13 7.10 -3.43 2.77
N GLU A 14 7.69 -2.32 2.36
CA GLU A 14 6.94 -1.29 1.67
C GLU A 14 6.42 -1.78 0.34
N ARG A 15 7.23 -2.55 -0.36
CA ARG A 15 6.84 -3.09 -1.64
C ARG A 15 5.68 -4.06 -1.46
N GLN A 16 5.75 -4.87 -0.41
CA GLN A 16 4.70 -5.82 -0.13
C GLN A 16 3.40 -5.09 0.23
N LEU A 17 3.50 -4.07 1.05
CA LEU A 17 2.35 -3.29 1.44
C LEU A 17 1.67 -2.66 0.23
N LEU A 18 2.45 -2.02 -0.62
CA LEU A 18 1.87 -1.39 -1.80
C LEU A 18 1.26 -2.43 -2.73
N ALA A 19 1.95 -3.55 -2.91
CA ALA A 19 1.42 -4.61 -3.77
C ALA A 19 0.10 -5.13 -3.24
N ASN A 20 -0.01 -5.27 -1.92
CA ASN A 20 -1.25 -5.75 -1.33
C ASN A 20 -2.37 -4.74 -1.52
N ILE A 21 -2.07 -3.46 -1.35
CA ILE A 21 -3.06 -2.43 -1.54
C ILE A 21 -3.58 -2.45 -2.97
N LEU A 22 -2.67 -2.47 -3.94
CA LEU A 22 -3.07 -2.44 -5.33
C LEU A 22 -3.82 -3.71 -5.73
N TYR A 23 -3.41 -4.83 -5.19
CA TYR A 23 -4.07 -6.10 -5.47
C TYR A 23 -5.52 -6.06 -4.97
N GLU A 24 -5.73 -5.62 -3.74
CA GLU A 24 -7.06 -5.59 -3.18
C GLU A 24 -7.95 -4.59 -3.92
N LEU A 25 -7.38 -3.45 -4.30
CA LEU A 25 -8.14 -2.48 -5.07
C LEU A 25 -8.55 -3.08 -6.41
N ALA A 26 -7.62 -3.77 -7.06
CA ALA A 26 -7.90 -4.35 -8.37
C ALA A 26 -9.02 -5.41 -8.28
N LEU A 27 -9.03 -6.18 -7.20
CA LEU A 27 -10.09 -7.17 -7.02
C LEU A 27 -11.46 -6.54 -6.95
N LYS A 28 -11.53 -5.29 -6.50
CA LYS A 28 -12.81 -4.59 -6.40
C LYS A 28 -13.06 -3.68 -7.59
N GLY A 29 -12.18 -3.74 -8.60
CA GLY A 29 -12.38 -2.92 -9.77
C GLY A 29 -11.87 -1.50 -9.64
N TYR A 30 -11.06 -1.22 -8.63
CA TYR A 30 -10.49 0.11 -8.46
C TYR A 30 -9.06 0.16 -8.98
N GLN A 31 -8.63 1.35 -9.32
CA GLN A 31 -7.27 1.57 -9.80
C GLN A 31 -6.52 2.41 -8.81
N LYS A 32 -5.21 2.53 -9.04
CA LYS A 32 -4.38 3.35 -8.19
C LYS A 32 -4.89 4.78 -8.11
N SER A 33 -5.38 5.30 -9.22
CA SER A 33 -5.89 6.67 -9.26
C SER A 33 -7.11 6.87 -8.35
N ASP A 34 -7.81 5.80 -8.02
CA ASP A 34 -8.97 5.92 -7.16
C ASP A 34 -8.57 6.18 -5.70
N LEU A 35 -7.30 5.96 -5.36
CA LEU A 35 -6.86 6.20 -3.99
C LEU A 35 -7.09 7.63 -3.55
N GLY A 36 -6.92 8.58 -4.46
CA GLY A 36 -7.15 9.97 -4.10
C GLY A 36 -8.57 10.20 -3.64
N ARG A 37 -9.53 9.59 -4.35
CA ARG A 37 -10.91 9.76 -3.99
C ARG A 37 -11.25 9.01 -2.72
N ILE A 38 -10.75 7.81 -2.59
CA ILE A 38 -11.01 7.00 -1.39
C ILE A 38 -10.46 7.66 -0.14
N LEU A 39 -9.27 8.23 -0.23
CA LEU A 39 -8.60 8.81 0.92
C LEU A 39 -8.75 10.31 1.05
N GLY A 40 -9.35 10.94 0.07
CA GLY A 40 -9.49 12.39 0.12
C GLY A 40 -8.16 13.10 -0.07
N LEU A 41 -7.29 12.55 -0.90
CA LEU A 41 -5.96 13.11 -1.11
C LEU A 41 -5.80 13.64 -2.52
N SER A 42 -4.91 14.62 -2.67
CA SER A 42 -4.60 15.16 -3.98
C SER A 42 -3.73 14.14 -4.71
N GLU A 43 -3.62 14.31 -6.01
CA GLU A 43 -2.82 13.43 -6.82
C GLU A 43 -1.35 13.39 -6.38
N PRO A 44 -0.71 14.54 -6.09
CA PRO A 44 0.66 14.48 -5.61
C PRO A 44 0.80 13.73 -4.31
N ALA A 45 -0.20 13.83 -3.42
CA ALA A 45 -0.14 13.12 -2.15
C ALA A 45 -0.24 11.62 -2.38
N VAL A 46 -1.09 11.19 -3.32
CA VAL A 46 -1.21 9.78 -3.65
C VAL A 46 0.10 9.28 -4.22
N ASN A 47 0.68 10.05 -5.15
CA ASN A 47 1.93 9.65 -5.78
C ASN A 47 3.06 9.51 -4.76
N ARG A 48 3.07 10.38 -3.77
CA ARG A 48 4.10 10.30 -2.74
C ARG A 48 3.98 9.00 -1.97
N ARG A 49 2.77 8.60 -1.64
CA ARG A 49 2.55 7.36 -0.89
C ARG A 49 2.84 6.13 -1.74
N VAL A 50 2.56 6.21 -3.04
CA VAL A 50 2.86 5.09 -3.91
C VAL A 50 4.37 4.90 -4.04
N LYS A 51 5.10 6.00 -4.10
CA LYS A 51 6.55 5.90 -4.18
C LYS A 51 7.15 5.45 -2.88
N GLN A 52 6.61 5.93 -1.78
CA GLN A 52 7.13 5.58 -0.46
C GLN A 52 5.99 5.21 0.45
N PRO A 53 5.59 3.95 0.42
CA PRO A 53 4.42 3.50 1.20
C PRO A 53 4.52 3.76 2.70
N ARG A 54 5.72 4.03 3.20
CA ARG A 54 5.87 4.37 4.61
C ARG A 54 5.07 5.61 4.99
N TYR A 55 4.69 6.41 4.01
CA TYR A 55 3.93 7.62 4.30
C TYR A 55 2.44 7.38 4.41
N PHE A 56 1.97 6.16 4.17
CA PHE A 56 0.58 5.87 4.42
C PHE A 56 0.33 5.96 5.91
N LYS A 57 -0.72 6.67 6.28
CA LYS A 57 -1.07 6.79 7.68
C LYS A 57 -1.97 5.64 8.06
N VAL A 58 -1.99 5.31 9.34
CA VAL A 58 -2.79 4.19 9.81
C VAL A 58 -4.25 4.36 9.44
N ASN A 59 -4.79 5.56 9.63
CA ASN A 59 -6.19 5.76 9.29
C ASN A 59 -6.44 5.61 7.80
N GLU A 60 -5.45 5.91 6.98
CA GLU A 60 -5.60 5.72 5.53
C GLU A 60 -5.65 4.25 5.19
N LEU A 61 -4.82 3.46 5.86
CA LEU A 61 -4.84 2.02 5.62
C LEU A 61 -6.17 1.43 6.08
N MET A 62 -6.72 1.96 7.17
CA MET A 62 -8.01 1.50 7.65
C MET A 62 -9.11 1.83 6.64
N MET A 63 -9.02 2.99 6.01
CA MET A 63 -10.01 3.37 5.02
C MET A 63 -9.93 2.48 3.78
N ILE A 64 -8.72 2.16 3.35
CA ILE A 64 -8.54 1.27 2.21
C ILE A 64 -9.12 -0.09 2.53
N ALA A 65 -8.83 -0.60 3.72
CA ALA A 65 -9.33 -1.91 4.11
C ALA A 65 -10.86 -1.91 4.14
N ARG A 66 -11.44 -0.83 4.63
CA ARG A 66 -12.88 -0.74 4.69
C ARG A 66 -13.50 -0.72 3.29
N TRP A 67 -12.90 0.02 2.37
CA TRP A 67 -13.41 0.06 1.02
C TRP A 67 -13.29 -1.30 0.35
N CYS A 68 -12.23 -2.02 0.65
CA CYS A 68 -12.01 -3.32 0.03
C CYS A 68 -12.68 -4.45 0.81
N ARG A 69 -13.28 -4.11 1.96
CA ARG A 69 -13.95 -5.09 2.81
C ARG A 69 -13.03 -6.21 3.26
N ILE A 70 -11.86 -5.82 3.71
CA ILE A 70 -10.88 -6.75 4.22
C ILE A 70 -10.40 -6.23 5.57
N LYS A 71 -9.59 -7.02 6.24
CA LYS A 71 -9.01 -6.59 7.50
C LYS A 71 -7.76 -5.80 7.19
N VAL A 72 -7.45 -4.83 8.04
CA VAL A 72 -6.23 -4.07 7.87
C VAL A 72 -5.03 -5.01 7.82
N SER A 73 -5.05 -6.08 8.62
CA SER A 73 -3.94 -7.01 8.63
C SER A 73 -3.71 -7.67 7.28
N ASP A 74 -4.73 -7.74 6.45
CA ASP A 74 -4.57 -8.33 5.12
C ASP A 74 -3.66 -7.48 4.25
N LEU A 75 -3.56 -6.18 4.56
CA LEU A 75 -2.68 -5.31 3.80
C LEU A 75 -1.22 -5.55 4.11
N PHE A 76 -0.95 -6.20 5.24
CA PHE A 76 0.41 -6.48 5.65
C PHE A 76 0.77 -7.95 5.46
N ALA A 77 -0.11 -8.72 4.87
CA ALA A 77 0.14 -10.15 4.72
C ALA A 77 1.26 -10.40 3.72
N GLU A 78 2.05 -11.41 4.01
CA GLU A 78 3.08 -11.79 3.09
C GLU A 78 2.46 -12.66 2.04
N ARG A 79 2.64 -12.28 0.78
CA ARG A 79 2.14 -13.09 -0.31
C ARG A 79 3.31 -13.72 -1.00
N LYS A 80 3.29 -15.02 -1.06
CA LYS A 80 4.37 -15.67 -1.73
C LYS A 80 4.13 -15.61 -3.20
N ALA A 81 5.17 -15.37 -3.93
CA ALA A 81 5.05 -15.30 -5.37
C ALA A 81 4.69 -16.69 -5.83
N ALA A 82 3.75 -16.78 -6.67
CA ALA A 82 3.28 -18.07 -7.13
C ALA A 82 4.26 -18.71 -8.08
#